data_7d2328bce5dbb40f3d620391529e7001
#
_entry.id   7d2328bce5dbb40f3d620391529e7001
#
_cell.length_a   1.000
_cell.length_b   1.000
_cell.length_c   1.000
_cell.angle_alpha   90.00
_cell.angle_beta   90.00
_cell.angle_gamma   90.00
#
_symmetry.space_group_name_H-M   'P 1'
#
loop_
_entity.id
_entity.type
_entity.pdbx_description
1 polymer ?
#
loop_
_entity_poly.entity_id
_entity_poly.type
_entity_poly.pdbx_seq_one_letter_code
_entity_poly.pdbx_strand_id
1 'polypeptide(L)'
;MKKALIFVIAISFIMANDMSDIESLINKQWKANSDKNWKEYVSTLHSEGTMNGDSNGSFWYRMESTVKAFTANNSPGNRYDFKPRYLEIDVLVPGKAAVAYYYLVGSYTIDGVTKSNYRTRVSQVLVTEKGKWKIKAG
;
A
#
# COMPACT_ATOMS: atom_id res chain seq x y z
N MET A 1 -32.80 -2.04 -23.87
CA MET A 1 -31.41 -2.16 -24.30
C MET A 1 -30.52 -0.94 -23.99
N LYS A 2 -30.96 0.32 -24.23
CA LYS A 2 -30.12 1.52 -23.94
C LYS A 2 -29.71 1.70 -22.46
N LYS A 3 -30.56 1.33 -21.49
CA LYS A 3 -30.27 1.47 -20.06
C LYS A 3 -29.17 0.52 -19.56
N ALA A 4 -29.09 -0.69 -20.09
CA ALA A 4 -28.05 -1.67 -19.71
C ALA A 4 -26.67 -1.26 -20.22
N LEU A 5 -26.58 -0.68 -21.42
CA LEU A 5 -25.32 -0.21 -22.00
C LEU A 5 -24.72 0.96 -21.19
N ILE A 6 -25.54 1.90 -20.73
CA ILE A 6 -25.12 3.04 -19.90
C ILE A 6 -24.56 2.54 -18.56
N PHE A 7 -25.17 1.51 -17.95
CA PHE A 7 -24.73 0.95 -16.69
C PHE A 7 -23.36 0.26 -16.81
N VAL A 8 -23.12 -0.50 -17.87
CA VAL A 8 -21.83 -1.16 -18.13
C VAL A 8 -20.70 -0.13 -18.35
N ILE A 9 -20.97 0.94 -19.10
CA ILE A 9 -20.00 2.01 -19.31
C ILE A 9 -19.64 2.71 -17.99
N ALA A 10 -20.62 3.01 -17.14
CA ALA A 10 -20.40 3.66 -15.85
C ALA A 10 -19.53 2.81 -14.91
N ILE A 11 -19.77 1.49 -14.83
CA ILE A 11 -18.95 0.58 -14.01
C ILE A 11 -17.51 0.53 -14.53
N SER A 12 -17.29 0.49 -15.82
CA SER A 12 -15.95 0.44 -16.42
C SER A 12 -15.15 1.71 -16.10
N PHE A 13 -15.77 2.88 -16.09
CA PHE A 13 -15.13 4.14 -15.69
C PHE A 13 -14.79 4.17 -14.21
N ILE A 14 -15.65 3.69 -13.33
CA ILE A 14 -15.40 3.63 -11.89
C ILE A 14 -14.20 2.70 -11.62
N MET A 15 -14.16 1.52 -12.22
CA MET A 15 -13.05 0.57 -12.04
C MET A 15 -11.72 1.13 -12.57
N ALA A 16 -11.73 1.83 -13.69
CA ALA A 16 -10.51 2.45 -14.22
C ALA A 16 -9.97 3.55 -13.27
N ASN A 17 -10.83 4.34 -12.66
CA ASN A 17 -10.46 5.32 -11.64
C ASN A 17 -9.92 4.63 -10.38
N ASP A 18 -10.58 3.57 -9.88
CA ASP A 18 -10.13 2.81 -8.73
C ASP A 18 -8.71 2.26 -8.92
N MET A 19 -8.42 1.66 -10.08
CA MET A 19 -7.09 1.13 -10.40
C MET A 19 -6.02 2.23 -10.40
N SER A 20 -6.30 3.38 -11.03
CA SER A 20 -5.38 4.53 -11.06
C SER A 20 -5.13 5.12 -9.68
N ASP A 21 -6.17 5.25 -8.86
CA ASP A 21 -6.09 5.77 -7.51
C ASP A 21 -5.30 4.83 -6.60
N ILE A 22 -5.51 3.52 -6.72
CA ILE A 22 -4.79 2.50 -5.96
C ILE A 22 -3.31 2.46 -6.37
N GLU A 23 -2.99 2.50 -7.66
CA GLU A 23 -1.61 2.57 -8.14
C GLU A 23 -0.90 3.79 -7.58
N SER A 24 -1.54 4.96 -7.64
CA SER A 24 -1.02 6.20 -7.08
C SER A 24 -0.78 6.11 -5.58
N LEU A 25 -1.70 5.47 -4.84
CA LEU A 25 -1.59 5.25 -3.39
C LEU A 25 -0.39 4.36 -3.05
N ILE A 26 -0.21 3.25 -3.75
CA ILE A 26 0.90 2.31 -3.52
C ILE A 26 2.25 2.97 -3.81
N ASN A 27 2.36 3.68 -4.93
CA ASN A 27 3.57 4.42 -5.27
C ASN A 27 3.89 5.50 -4.23
N LYS A 28 2.86 6.23 -3.77
CA LYS A 28 2.97 7.22 -2.70
C LYS A 28 3.45 6.59 -1.39
N GLN A 29 2.91 5.43 -0.99
CA GLN A 29 3.31 4.72 0.22
C GLN A 29 4.80 4.43 0.20
N TRP A 30 5.30 3.78 -0.86
CA TRP A 30 6.71 3.37 -0.91
C TRP A 30 7.67 4.52 -1.11
N LYS A 31 7.26 5.57 -1.83
CA LYS A 31 8.03 6.81 -1.87
C LYS A 31 8.14 7.45 -0.49
N ALA A 32 7.04 7.59 0.23
CA ALA A 32 7.03 8.15 1.58
C ALA A 32 7.88 7.31 2.57
N ASN A 33 7.87 5.97 2.42
CA ASN A 33 8.75 5.08 3.18
C ASN A 33 10.23 5.37 2.90
N SER A 34 10.62 5.45 1.63
CA SER A 34 12.01 5.72 1.22
C SER A 34 12.47 7.10 1.68
N ASP A 35 11.59 8.09 1.63
CA ASP A 35 11.86 9.47 2.09
C ASP A 35 11.80 9.61 3.63
N LYS A 36 11.38 8.56 4.35
CA LYS A 36 11.06 8.57 5.79
C LYS A 36 10.03 9.64 6.16
N ASN A 37 9.14 9.97 5.22
CA ASN A 37 8.02 10.88 5.44
C ASN A 37 6.86 10.12 6.09
N TRP A 38 6.96 9.87 7.40
CA TRP A 38 5.98 9.05 8.14
C TRP A 38 4.59 9.67 8.16
N LYS A 39 4.47 10.99 8.08
CA LYS A 39 3.17 11.65 7.95
C LYS A 39 2.48 11.26 6.64
N GLU A 40 3.19 11.27 5.54
CA GLU A 40 2.65 10.88 4.25
C GLU A 40 2.42 9.36 4.16
N TYR A 41 3.35 8.55 4.68
CA TYR A 41 3.19 7.11 4.78
C TYR A 41 1.91 6.72 5.52
N VAL A 42 1.71 7.26 6.73
CA VAL A 42 0.52 7.02 7.55
C VAL A 42 -0.76 7.47 6.84
N SER A 43 -0.69 8.54 6.04
CA SER A 43 -1.85 9.00 5.27
C SER A 43 -2.37 7.98 4.24
N THR A 44 -1.56 6.99 3.86
CA THR A 44 -1.95 5.89 2.96
C THR A 44 -2.66 4.74 3.67
N LEU A 45 -2.54 4.66 4.99
CA LEU A 45 -3.07 3.58 5.81
C LEU A 45 -4.48 3.88 6.32
N HIS A 46 -5.23 2.84 6.62
CA HIS A 46 -6.53 2.95 7.25
C HIS A 46 -6.41 3.48 8.68
N SER A 47 -7.27 4.43 9.09
CA SER A 47 -7.14 5.16 10.36
C SER A 47 -7.24 4.28 11.61
N GLU A 48 -7.97 3.17 11.55
CA GLU A 48 -8.09 2.19 12.66
C GLU A 48 -6.89 1.25 12.77
N GLY A 49 -5.83 1.49 12.01
CA GLY A 49 -4.67 0.62 11.94
C GLY A 49 -4.75 -0.46 10.86
N THR A 50 -3.65 -1.19 10.72
CA THR A 50 -3.46 -2.21 9.70
C THR A 50 -3.09 -3.56 10.31
N MET A 51 -3.43 -4.65 9.61
CA MET A 51 -2.93 -6.00 9.90
C MET A 51 -1.76 -6.29 8.97
N ASN A 52 -0.61 -6.63 9.51
CA ASN A 52 0.62 -6.77 8.74
C ASN A 52 1.27 -8.13 8.94
N GLY A 53 1.93 -8.60 7.89
CA GLY A 53 2.96 -9.61 7.93
C GLY A 53 4.28 -9.03 7.43
N ASP A 54 5.35 -9.80 7.49
CA ASP A 54 6.64 -9.41 6.94
C ASP A 54 7.30 -10.54 6.14
N SER A 55 8.37 -10.21 5.44
CA SER A 55 9.13 -11.16 4.62
C SER A 55 10.00 -12.13 5.43
N ASN A 56 10.05 -11.99 6.75
CA ASN A 56 10.83 -12.85 7.65
C ASN A 56 9.97 -13.98 8.26
N GLY A 57 8.67 -14.02 7.90
CA GLY A 57 7.75 -15.08 8.35
C GLY A 57 7.23 -14.87 9.77
N SER A 58 7.17 -13.64 10.25
CA SER A 58 6.55 -13.33 11.53
C SER A 58 5.05 -13.63 11.51
N PHE A 59 4.46 -13.85 12.70
CA PHE A 59 3.01 -13.91 12.82
C PHE A 59 2.36 -12.57 12.45
N TRP A 60 1.10 -12.61 12.03
CA TRP A 60 0.32 -11.42 11.79
C TRP A 60 0.27 -10.52 13.02
N TYR A 61 0.53 -9.24 12.84
CA TYR A 61 0.49 -8.25 13.91
C TYR A 61 -0.30 -7.00 13.51
N ARG A 62 -0.92 -6.38 14.51
CA ARG A 62 -1.60 -5.10 14.32
C ARG A 62 -0.62 -3.96 14.50
N MET A 63 -0.75 -2.94 13.66
CA MET A 63 0.02 -1.72 13.76
C MET A 63 -0.89 -0.51 13.73
N GLU A 64 -0.64 0.43 14.65
CA GLU A 64 -1.34 1.71 14.67
C GLU A 64 -0.89 2.57 13.48
N SER A 65 -1.85 3.18 12.80
CA SER A 65 -1.60 4.13 11.71
C SER A 65 -1.32 5.52 12.26
N THR A 66 -0.28 5.66 13.09
CA THR A 66 0.13 6.93 13.69
C THR A 66 1.58 7.26 13.39
N VAL A 67 1.88 8.55 13.19
CA VAL A 67 3.25 9.02 12.97
C VAL A 67 4.14 8.65 14.15
N LYS A 68 3.62 8.71 15.38
CA LYS A 68 4.35 8.34 16.59
C LYS A 68 4.80 6.88 16.56
N ALA A 69 3.91 5.95 16.21
CA ALA A 69 4.25 4.52 16.13
C ALA A 69 5.33 4.26 15.08
N PHE A 70 5.20 4.86 13.88
CA PHE A 70 6.20 4.70 12.81
C PHE A 70 7.54 5.33 13.16
N THR A 71 7.58 6.51 13.78
CA THR A 71 8.82 7.14 14.20
C THR A 71 9.53 6.33 15.29
N ALA A 72 8.78 5.78 16.25
CA ALA A 72 9.36 4.97 17.32
C ALA A 72 10.01 3.67 16.82
N ASN A 73 9.46 3.09 15.75
CA ASN A 73 9.94 1.83 15.18
C ASN A 73 11.02 1.99 14.11
N ASN A 74 11.46 3.24 13.83
CA ASN A 74 12.43 3.52 12.77
C ASN A 74 13.60 4.36 13.28
N SER A 75 14.74 3.72 13.48
CA SER A 75 15.97 4.40 13.88
C SER A 75 16.40 5.46 12.87
N PRO A 76 16.96 6.61 13.29
CA PRO A 76 17.41 7.66 12.40
C PRO A 76 18.41 7.20 11.32
N GLY A 77 19.25 6.20 11.66
CA GLY A 77 20.25 5.61 10.75
C GLY A 77 19.66 4.72 9.64
N ASN A 78 18.43 4.24 9.81
CA ASN A 78 17.80 3.36 8.81
C ASN A 78 17.60 4.09 7.48
N ARG A 79 17.76 3.35 6.39
CA ARG A 79 17.57 3.84 5.01
C ARG A 79 16.73 2.82 4.25
N TYR A 80 15.89 3.31 3.34
CA TYR A 80 15.02 2.50 2.51
C TYR A 80 15.01 3.07 1.10
N ASP A 81 15.16 2.21 0.09
CA ASP A 81 14.97 2.55 -1.32
C ASP A 81 14.16 1.43 -1.95
N PHE A 82 12.84 1.53 -1.85
CA PHE A 82 11.91 0.53 -2.33
C PHE A 82 11.06 1.04 -3.47
N LYS A 83 10.85 0.17 -4.46
CA LYS A 83 10.00 0.45 -5.63
C LYS A 83 9.08 -0.73 -5.90
N PRO A 84 7.77 -0.51 -6.02
CA PRO A 84 6.85 -1.53 -6.52
C PRO A 84 7.13 -1.80 -8.01
N ARG A 85 7.00 -3.08 -8.40
CA ARG A 85 7.15 -3.55 -9.77
C ARG A 85 6.08 -4.57 -10.09
N TYR A 86 5.62 -4.58 -11.35
CA TYR A 86 4.62 -5.54 -11.84
C TYR A 86 3.36 -5.52 -10.98
N LEU A 87 2.82 -4.32 -10.81
CA LEU A 87 1.61 -4.10 -10.01
C LEU A 87 0.38 -4.62 -10.76
N GLU A 88 -0.33 -5.52 -10.12
CA GLU A 88 -1.64 -6.02 -10.52
C GLU A 88 -2.67 -5.66 -9.45
N ILE A 89 -3.84 -5.20 -9.86
CA ILE A 89 -4.91 -4.72 -8.98
C ILE A 89 -6.20 -5.43 -9.34
N ASP A 90 -6.76 -6.15 -8.38
CA ASP A 90 -8.08 -6.75 -8.45
C ASP A 90 -9.08 -5.89 -7.68
N VAL A 91 -9.96 -5.20 -8.38
CA VAL A 91 -11.07 -4.45 -7.76
C VAL A 91 -12.19 -5.44 -7.47
N LEU A 92 -12.29 -5.86 -6.21
CA LEU A 92 -13.29 -6.85 -5.77
C LEU A 92 -14.68 -6.26 -5.70
N VAL A 93 -14.80 -5.03 -5.21
CA VAL A 93 -16.03 -4.26 -5.14
C VAL A 93 -15.71 -2.82 -5.54
N PRO A 94 -16.22 -2.34 -6.69
CA PRO A 94 -15.95 -1.00 -7.19
C PRO A 94 -16.20 0.08 -6.14
N GLY A 95 -15.21 0.97 -5.93
CA GLY A 95 -15.24 2.05 -4.96
C GLY A 95 -15.21 1.62 -3.49
N LYS A 96 -14.96 0.33 -3.17
CA LYS A 96 -15.03 -0.18 -1.78
C LYS A 96 -13.89 -1.07 -1.35
N ALA A 97 -13.53 -2.07 -2.16
CA ALA A 97 -12.52 -3.07 -1.78
C ALA A 97 -11.73 -3.55 -2.98
N ALA A 98 -10.42 -3.72 -2.78
CA ALA A 98 -9.49 -4.24 -3.78
C ALA A 98 -8.35 -5.01 -3.12
N VAL A 99 -7.67 -5.81 -3.93
CA VAL A 99 -6.39 -6.43 -3.56
C VAL A 99 -5.36 -6.03 -4.61
N ALA A 100 -4.17 -5.67 -4.14
CA ALA A 100 -3.04 -5.38 -5.01
C ALA A 100 -1.92 -6.40 -4.77
N TYR A 101 -1.30 -6.85 -5.86
CA TYR A 101 -0.18 -7.78 -5.87
C TYR A 101 0.99 -7.15 -6.61
N TYR A 102 2.19 -7.22 -6.05
CA TYR A 102 3.38 -6.69 -6.71
C TYR A 102 4.67 -7.25 -6.11
N TYR A 103 5.77 -7.04 -6.82
CA TYR A 103 7.10 -7.23 -6.26
C TYR A 103 7.60 -5.92 -5.68
N LEU A 104 8.10 -5.96 -4.45
CA LEU A 104 8.84 -4.85 -3.87
C LEU A 104 10.32 -5.13 -4.05
N VAL A 105 11.01 -4.24 -4.74
CA VAL A 105 12.43 -4.37 -5.05
C VAL A 105 13.19 -3.14 -4.57
N GLY A 106 14.47 -3.33 -4.22
CA GLY A 106 15.32 -2.23 -3.82
C GLY A 106 16.40 -2.63 -2.83
N SER A 107 16.68 -1.75 -1.88
CA SER A 107 17.66 -1.97 -0.82
C SER A 107 17.19 -1.34 0.49
N TYR A 108 17.76 -1.80 1.59
CA TYR A 108 17.58 -1.15 2.89
C TYR A 108 18.87 -1.23 3.71
N THR A 109 19.01 -0.30 4.64
CA THR A 109 20.01 -0.35 5.71
C THR A 109 19.29 -0.26 7.05
N ILE A 110 19.48 -1.25 7.90
CA ILE A 110 18.93 -1.29 9.26
C ILE A 110 20.08 -1.61 10.20
N ASP A 111 20.25 -0.82 11.26
CA ASP A 111 21.30 -0.97 12.27
C ASP A 111 22.69 -1.06 11.65
N GLY A 112 22.95 -0.28 10.59
CA GLY A 112 24.22 -0.26 9.88
C GLY A 112 24.43 -1.41 8.89
N VAL A 113 23.54 -2.39 8.82
CA VAL A 113 23.61 -3.52 7.89
C VAL A 113 22.81 -3.22 6.63
N THR A 114 23.47 -3.24 5.48
CA THR A 114 22.85 -2.98 4.18
C THR A 114 22.53 -4.29 3.47
N LYS A 115 21.28 -4.45 3.05
CA LYS A 115 20.84 -5.49 2.14
C LYS A 115 20.55 -4.88 0.78
N SER A 116 21.43 -5.16 -0.18
CA SER A 116 21.23 -4.83 -1.59
C SER A 116 20.39 -5.90 -2.29
N ASN A 117 19.79 -5.55 -3.44
CA ASN A 117 18.99 -6.49 -4.25
C ASN A 117 17.86 -7.19 -3.47
N TYR A 118 17.24 -6.46 -2.53
CA TYR A 118 16.07 -6.95 -1.83
C TYR A 118 14.91 -7.16 -2.81
N ARG A 119 14.25 -8.31 -2.70
CA ARG A 119 13.07 -8.65 -3.48
C ARG A 119 12.10 -9.42 -2.59
N THR A 120 10.86 -8.99 -2.58
CA THR A 120 9.78 -9.73 -1.92
C THR A 120 8.48 -9.60 -2.70
N ARG A 121 7.58 -10.53 -2.49
CA ARG A 121 6.19 -10.45 -2.97
C ARG A 121 5.39 -9.72 -1.92
N VAL A 122 4.51 -8.84 -2.39
CA VAL A 122 3.59 -8.09 -1.54
C VAL A 122 2.17 -8.34 -2.04
N SER A 123 1.27 -8.59 -1.11
CA SER A 123 -0.17 -8.48 -1.31
C SER A 123 -0.73 -7.48 -0.31
N GLN A 124 -1.59 -6.59 -0.78
CA GLN A 124 -2.25 -5.60 0.08
C GLN A 124 -3.75 -5.61 -0.13
N VAL A 125 -4.48 -5.60 0.97
CA VAL A 125 -5.93 -5.38 0.96
C VAL A 125 -6.18 -3.89 1.13
N LEU A 126 -6.95 -3.33 0.21
CA LEU A 126 -7.32 -1.93 0.19
C LEU A 126 -8.83 -1.79 0.37
N VAL A 127 -9.22 -0.78 1.11
CA VAL A 127 -10.63 -0.40 1.33
C VAL A 127 -10.76 1.11 1.23
N THR A 128 -11.97 1.60 0.98
CA THR A 128 -12.21 3.04 1.01
C THR A 128 -12.61 3.49 2.41
N GLU A 129 -12.01 4.59 2.85
CA GLU A 129 -12.36 5.32 4.05
C GLU A 129 -12.67 6.77 3.70
N LYS A 130 -13.89 7.22 3.97
CA LYS A 130 -14.35 8.57 3.60
C LYS A 130 -14.11 8.91 2.12
N GLY A 131 -14.38 7.92 1.25
CA GLY A 131 -14.24 8.06 -0.20
C GLY A 131 -12.80 8.05 -0.73
N LYS A 132 -11.81 7.67 0.08
CA LYS A 132 -10.41 7.55 -0.34
C LYS A 132 -9.89 6.14 -0.09
N TRP A 133 -9.15 5.60 -1.05
CA TRP A 133 -8.49 4.31 -0.88
C TRP A 133 -7.47 4.35 0.24
N LYS A 134 -7.42 3.28 1.03
CA LYS A 134 -6.53 3.07 2.17
C LYS A 134 -6.07 1.62 2.24
N ILE A 135 -4.83 1.42 2.67
CA ILE A 135 -4.30 0.09 2.92
C ILE A 135 -4.80 -0.39 4.29
N LYS A 136 -5.43 -1.57 4.32
CA LYS A 136 -6.00 -2.16 5.53
C LYS A 136 -5.19 -3.35 6.04
N ALA A 137 -4.54 -4.09 5.13
CA ALA A 137 -3.69 -5.22 5.48
C ALA A 137 -2.60 -5.45 4.41
N GLY A 138 -1.58 -6.17 4.75
CA GLY A 138 -0.52 -6.56 3.81
C GLY A 138 0.68 -7.24 4.43
#